data_d4fc3e966e29ccf3ea428cb1de6dad30
#
_entry.id   d4fc3e966e29ccf3ea428cb1de6dad30
#
_cell.length_a   1.000
_cell.length_b   1.000
_cell.length_c   1.000
_cell.angle_alpha   90.00
_cell.angle_beta   90.00
_cell.angle_gamma   90.00
#
_symmetry.space_group_name_H-M   'P 1'
#
loop_
_entity.id
_entity.type
_entity.pdbx_description
1 polymer ?
#
loop_
_entity_poly.entity_id
_entity_poly.type
_entity_poly.pdbx_seq_one_letter_code
_entity_poly.pdbx_strand_id
1 'polypeptide(L)'
;MNLNQVDISKLPSDVRKQFKQLRVMHAEKKIQNKAQHDFLSFVKTVWPEFIEGAHHRHIAKKFNDLASGKITRLIVNMPPRHTKSEFASFLLPAWMVGRQPKLKIIQATHTGELAIRFGRKAKHLIDSEEYAKIFKTTLQEDSKAAGRWETSQ
;
A
#
# COMPACT_ATOMS: atom_id res chain seq x y z
N MET A 1 9.36 -21.78 -14.49
CA MET A 1 10.63 -22.30 -13.96
C MET A 1 10.77 -21.86 -12.51
N ASN A 2 10.89 -22.80 -11.57
CA ASN A 2 10.89 -22.46 -10.12
C ASN A 2 12.34 -22.18 -9.70
N LEU A 3 12.72 -20.92 -9.61
CA LEU A 3 14.08 -20.46 -9.27
C LEU A 3 14.59 -20.98 -7.91
N ASN A 4 13.69 -21.52 -7.05
CA ASN A 4 14.06 -22.02 -5.74
C ASN A 4 14.61 -23.45 -5.74
N GLN A 5 14.51 -24.19 -6.85
CA GLN A 5 14.94 -25.58 -6.96
C GLN A 5 16.32 -25.77 -7.64
N VAL A 6 16.96 -24.67 -8.05
CA VAL A 6 18.28 -24.73 -8.71
C VAL A 6 19.37 -24.83 -7.64
N ASP A 7 20.17 -25.90 -7.68
CA ASP A 7 21.36 -26.04 -6.84
C ASP A 7 22.48 -25.11 -7.36
N ILE A 8 22.66 -23.99 -6.67
CA ILE A 8 23.64 -22.96 -7.04
C ILE A 8 25.06 -23.26 -6.55
N SER A 9 25.27 -24.36 -5.81
CA SER A 9 26.59 -24.69 -5.26
C SER A 9 27.61 -25.05 -6.35
N LYS A 10 27.14 -25.59 -7.47
CA LYS A 10 27.96 -26.08 -8.58
C LYS A 10 28.22 -25.02 -9.68
N LEU A 11 27.67 -23.80 -9.53
CA LEU A 11 27.85 -22.74 -10.51
C LEU A 11 29.14 -21.93 -10.27
N PRO A 12 29.77 -21.35 -11.33
CA PRO A 12 30.86 -20.41 -11.19
C PRO A 12 30.52 -19.23 -10.27
N SER A 13 31.50 -18.61 -9.64
CA SER A 13 31.31 -17.59 -8.61
C SER A 13 30.51 -16.37 -9.07
N ASP A 14 30.79 -15.88 -10.29
CA ASP A 14 30.11 -14.77 -10.95
C ASP A 14 28.68 -15.11 -11.33
N VAL A 15 28.42 -16.30 -11.87
CA VAL A 15 27.07 -16.79 -12.19
C VAL A 15 26.26 -16.97 -10.89
N ARG A 16 26.89 -17.45 -9.81
CA ARG A 16 26.26 -17.60 -8.49
C ARG A 16 25.84 -16.23 -7.94
N LYS A 17 26.68 -15.20 -8.09
CA LYS A 17 26.38 -13.83 -7.67
C LYS A 17 25.18 -13.26 -8.43
N GLN A 18 25.18 -13.39 -9.77
CA GLN A 18 24.07 -12.96 -10.60
C GLN A 18 22.76 -13.70 -10.26
N PHE A 19 22.83 -14.99 -10.03
CA PHE A 19 21.67 -15.80 -9.66
C PHE A 19 21.07 -15.40 -8.30
N LYS A 20 21.92 -15.08 -7.32
CA LYS A 20 21.47 -14.54 -6.03
C LYS A 20 20.76 -13.19 -6.22
N GLN A 21 21.31 -12.31 -7.02
CA GLN A 21 20.69 -11.01 -7.34
C GLN A 21 19.32 -11.18 -8.00
N LEU A 22 19.22 -12.06 -9.00
CA LEU A 22 17.95 -12.38 -9.66
C LEU A 22 16.91 -12.94 -8.72
N ARG A 23 17.30 -13.80 -7.76
CA ARG A 23 16.39 -14.31 -6.72
C ARG A 23 15.85 -13.20 -5.83
N VAL A 24 16.71 -12.29 -5.40
CA VAL A 24 16.30 -11.12 -4.59
C VAL A 24 15.32 -10.27 -5.37
N MET A 25 15.67 -9.86 -6.59
CA MET A 25 14.80 -9.05 -7.45
C MET A 25 13.45 -9.73 -7.72
N HIS A 26 13.44 -11.04 -7.94
CA HIS A 26 12.21 -11.79 -8.14
C HIS A 26 11.35 -11.84 -6.88
N ALA A 27 11.96 -12.00 -5.70
CA ALA A 27 11.26 -11.98 -4.43
C ALA A 27 10.66 -10.60 -4.14
N GLU A 28 11.42 -9.52 -4.35
CA GLU A 28 10.95 -8.14 -4.22
C GLU A 28 9.78 -7.86 -5.16
N LYS A 29 9.90 -8.24 -6.43
CA LYS A 29 8.82 -8.06 -7.42
C LYS A 29 7.55 -8.83 -7.04
N LYS A 30 7.69 -10.01 -6.44
CA LYS A 30 6.55 -10.79 -5.94
C LYS A 30 5.86 -10.09 -4.76
N ILE A 31 6.64 -9.53 -3.82
CA ILE A 31 6.11 -8.73 -2.69
C ILE A 31 5.41 -7.49 -3.23
N GLN A 32 6.05 -6.75 -4.13
CA GLN A 32 5.48 -5.56 -4.78
C GLN A 32 4.14 -5.88 -5.45
N ASN A 33 4.11 -6.91 -6.29
CA ASN A 33 2.89 -7.31 -7.00
C ASN A 33 1.77 -7.71 -6.02
N LYS A 34 2.10 -8.43 -4.95
CA LYS A 34 1.13 -8.77 -3.92
C LYS A 34 0.60 -7.53 -3.21
N ALA A 35 1.46 -6.58 -2.85
CA ALA A 35 1.08 -5.34 -2.19
C ALA A 35 0.19 -4.44 -3.08
N GLN A 36 0.38 -4.47 -4.39
CA GLN A 36 -0.48 -3.76 -5.34
C GLN A 36 -1.92 -4.29 -5.36
N HIS A 37 -2.14 -5.58 -5.12
CA HIS A 37 -3.43 -6.25 -5.29
C HIS A 37 -4.11 -6.65 -3.99
N ASP A 38 -3.38 -6.69 -2.87
CA ASP A 38 -3.89 -7.06 -1.56
C ASP A 38 -3.56 -6.00 -0.52
N PHE A 39 -4.61 -5.42 0.07
CA PHE A 39 -4.49 -4.33 1.03
C PHE A 39 -3.65 -4.69 2.25
N LEU A 40 -3.82 -5.90 2.81
CA LEU A 40 -3.05 -6.29 3.99
C LEU A 40 -1.56 -6.46 3.69
N SER A 41 -1.23 -6.97 2.50
CA SER A 41 0.15 -7.05 2.03
C SER A 41 0.75 -5.66 1.82
N PHE A 42 -0.02 -4.70 1.31
CA PHE A 42 0.38 -3.30 1.23
C PHE A 42 0.69 -2.73 2.61
N VAL A 43 -0.24 -2.90 3.58
CA VAL A 43 -0.03 -2.42 4.96
C VAL A 43 1.27 -2.95 5.55
N LYS A 44 1.53 -4.25 5.44
CA LYS A 44 2.77 -4.88 5.95
C LYS A 44 4.04 -4.36 5.29
N THR A 45 3.95 -3.92 4.04
CA THR A 45 5.10 -3.37 3.31
C THR A 45 5.41 -1.94 3.73
N VAL A 46 4.37 -1.10 3.91
CA VAL A 46 4.56 0.32 4.27
C VAL A 46 4.62 0.57 5.78
N TRP A 47 4.27 -0.43 6.58
CA TRP A 47 4.30 -0.36 8.05
C TRP A 47 4.89 -1.65 8.64
N PRO A 48 6.24 -1.77 8.68
CA PRO A 48 6.93 -2.99 9.12
C PRO A 48 6.60 -3.44 10.55
N GLU A 49 6.37 -2.49 11.47
CA GLU A 49 6.03 -2.78 12.87
C GLU A 49 4.56 -3.17 13.08
N PHE A 50 3.77 -3.26 12.00
CA PHE A 50 2.36 -3.59 12.09
C PHE A 50 2.13 -5.01 12.64
N ILE A 51 1.41 -5.09 13.76
CA ILE A 51 1.02 -6.37 14.38
C ILE A 51 -0.37 -6.76 13.87
N GLU A 52 -0.42 -7.85 13.12
CA GLU A 52 -1.65 -8.35 12.51
C GLU A 52 -2.54 -9.08 13.53
N GLY A 53 -3.79 -8.68 13.63
CA GLY A 53 -4.85 -9.39 14.34
C GLY A 53 -5.93 -9.95 13.40
N ALA A 54 -6.83 -10.79 13.92
CA ALA A 54 -7.92 -11.40 13.15
C ALA A 54 -8.85 -10.35 12.52
N HIS A 55 -9.16 -9.27 13.23
CA HIS A 55 -9.99 -8.17 12.75
C HIS A 55 -9.34 -7.43 11.57
N HIS A 56 -8.01 -7.30 11.55
CA HIS A 56 -7.30 -6.69 10.43
C HIS A 56 -7.46 -7.49 9.14
N ARG A 57 -7.36 -8.83 9.21
CA ARG A 57 -7.61 -9.71 8.06
C ARG A 57 -9.02 -9.57 7.52
N HIS A 58 -9.99 -9.52 8.42
CA HIS A 58 -11.40 -9.38 8.03
C HIS A 58 -11.67 -8.06 7.30
N ILE A 59 -11.18 -6.93 7.84
CA ILE A 59 -11.33 -5.61 7.23
C ILE A 59 -10.59 -5.53 5.92
N ALA A 60 -9.34 -6.00 5.86
CA ALA A 60 -8.53 -5.96 4.64
C ALA A 60 -9.23 -6.69 3.48
N LYS A 61 -9.88 -7.84 3.75
CA LYS A 61 -10.69 -8.54 2.76
C LYS A 61 -11.84 -7.66 2.23
N LYS A 62 -12.53 -6.94 3.12
CA LYS A 62 -13.61 -6.01 2.72
C LYS A 62 -13.09 -4.81 1.93
N PHE A 63 -11.89 -4.31 2.26
CA PHE A 63 -11.24 -3.26 1.49
C PHE A 63 -10.78 -3.73 0.11
N ASN A 64 -10.33 -4.97 -0.02
CA ASN A 64 -10.07 -5.59 -1.32
C ASN A 64 -11.36 -5.70 -2.16
N ASP A 65 -12.47 -6.15 -1.55
CA ASP A 65 -13.79 -6.22 -2.20
C ASP A 65 -14.27 -4.83 -2.65
N LEU A 66 -14.05 -3.79 -1.83
CA LEU A 66 -14.39 -2.40 -2.16
C LEU A 66 -13.54 -1.86 -3.32
N ALA A 67 -12.22 -2.04 -3.25
CA ALA A 67 -11.31 -1.56 -4.27
C ALA A 67 -11.45 -2.27 -5.63
N SER A 68 -11.97 -3.49 -5.63
CA SER A 68 -12.31 -4.23 -6.86
C SER A 68 -13.71 -3.92 -7.40
N GLY A 69 -14.49 -3.08 -6.70
CA GLY A 69 -15.87 -2.76 -7.08
C GLY A 69 -16.89 -3.87 -6.80
N LYS A 70 -16.50 -4.95 -6.13
CA LYS A 70 -17.39 -6.04 -5.74
C LYS A 70 -18.44 -5.59 -4.73
N ILE A 71 -18.07 -4.64 -3.86
CA ILE A 71 -19.00 -3.92 -2.99
C ILE A 71 -18.78 -2.42 -3.21
N THR A 72 -19.86 -1.64 -3.13
CA THR A 72 -19.83 -0.20 -3.36
C THR A 72 -20.06 0.62 -2.10
N ARG A 73 -20.50 -0.02 -1.02
CA ARG A 73 -20.77 0.61 0.27
C ARG A 73 -20.26 -0.28 1.38
N LEU A 74 -19.59 0.33 2.35
CA LEU A 74 -19.03 -0.40 3.50
C LEU A 74 -19.15 0.48 4.76
N ILE A 75 -19.75 -0.09 5.79
CA ILE A 75 -19.77 0.49 7.14
C ILE A 75 -18.83 -0.33 8.01
N VAL A 76 -17.90 0.34 8.70
CA VAL A 76 -16.92 -0.30 9.58
C VAL A 76 -17.11 0.17 11.01
N ASN A 77 -17.65 -0.70 11.85
CA ASN A 77 -17.78 -0.48 13.29
C ASN A 77 -16.71 -1.27 14.03
N MET A 78 -15.86 -0.56 14.75
CA MET A 78 -14.79 -1.15 15.57
C MET A 78 -14.56 -0.33 16.84
N PRO A 79 -14.13 -0.97 17.92
CA PRO A 79 -13.74 -0.27 19.14
C PRO A 79 -12.62 0.75 18.88
N PRO A 80 -12.46 1.77 19.75
CA PRO A 80 -11.31 2.66 19.71
C PRO A 80 -9.98 1.89 19.80
N ARG A 81 -8.91 2.47 19.28
CA ARG A 81 -7.53 1.92 19.32
C ARG A 81 -7.32 0.58 18.59
N HIS A 82 -8.25 0.18 17.72
CA HIS A 82 -8.11 -1.01 16.86
C HIS A 82 -7.73 -0.65 15.41
N THR A 83 -6.95 0.41 15.22
CA THR A 83 -6.40 0.86 13.91
C THR A 83 -7.43 1.23 12.83
N LYS A 84 -8.74 1.31 13.17
CA LYS A 84 -9.81 1.62 12.22
C LYS A 84 -9.51 2.85 11.36
N SER A 85 -9.17 3.97 11.98
CA SER A 85 -8.90 5.24 11.30
C SER A 85 -7.60 5.19 10.49
N GLU A 86 -6.56 4.52 10.98
CA GLU A 86 -5.31 4.32 10.24
C GLU A 86 -5.58 3.51 8.97
N PHE A 87 -6.39 2.47 9.05
CA PHE A 87 -6.75 1.64 7.91
C PHE A 87 -7.66 2.37 6.93
N ALA A 88 -8.80 2.90 7.41
CA ALA A 88 -9.85 3.43 6.54
C ALA A 88 -9.58 4.86 6.05
N SER A 89 -9.00 5.74 6.90
CA SER A 89 -8.84 7.16 6.57
C SER A 89 -7.44 7.54 6.10
N PHE A 90 -6.47 6.64 6.17
CA PHE A 90 -5.08 6.90 5.80
C PHE A 90 -4.56 5.87 4.78
N LEU A 91 -4.44 4.59 5.17
CA LEU A 91 -3.81 3.57 4.33
C LEU A 91 -4.67 3.18 3.13
N LEU A 92 -5.99 3.06 3.30
CA LEU A 92 -6.89 2.71 2.20
C LEU A 92 -6.92 3.76 1.09
N PRO A 93 -7.09 5.07 1.35
CA PRO A 93 -7.00 6.09 0.33
C PRO A 93 -5.67 6.07 -0.44
N ALA A 94 -4.54 5.98 0.27
CA ALA A 94 -3.23 5.90 -0.35
C ALA A 94 -3.09 4.67 -1.27
N TRP A 95 -3.54 3.49 -0.80
CA TRP A 95 -3.51 2.27 -1.59
C TRP A 95 -4.41 2.34 -2.83
N MET A 96 -5.62 2.89 -2.70
CA MET A 96 -6.56 3.03 -3.81
C MET A 96 -6.04 3.98 -4.89
N VAL A 97 -5.43 5.11 -4.50
CA VAL A 97 -4.81 6.06 -5.43
C VAL A 97 -3.63 5.42 -6.15
N GLY A 98 -2.80 4.62 -5.47
CA GLY A 98 -1.70 3.90 -6.11
C GLY A 98 -2.16 2.88 -7.16
N ARG A 99 -3.31 2.24 -6.93
CA ARG A 99 -3.92 1.29 -7.89
C ARG A 99 -4.61 2.00 -9.06
N GLN A 100 -5.21 3.13 -8.79
CA GLN A 100 -5.99 3.90 -9.75
C GLN A 100 -5.67 5.40 -9.58
N PRO A 101 -4.60 5.89 -10.20
CA PRO A 101 -4.14 7.28 -10.00
C PRO A 101 -5.16 8.35 -10.37
N LYS A 102 -6.09 8.03 -11.27
CA LYS A 102 -7.19 8.94 -11.66
C LYS A 102 -8.38 8.93 -10.70
N LEU A 103 -8.32 8.14 -9.62
CA LEU A 103 -9.40 8.06 -8.65
C LEU A 103 -9.50 9.35 -7.83
N LYS A 104 -10.70 9.92 -7.78
CA LYS A 104 -11.00 11.08 -6.92
C LYS A 104 -11.55 10.59 -5.58
N ILE A 105 -10.92 10.97 -4.49
CA ILE A 105 -11.30 10.60 -3.13
C ILE A 105 -11.70 11.86 -2.36
N ILE A 106 -12.90 11.85 -1.79
CA ILE A 106 -13.36 12.88 -0.87
C ILE A 106 -13.39 12.26 0.55
N GLN A 107 -12.66 12.87 1.48
CA GLN A 107 -12.64 12.46 2.85
C GLN A 107 -13.36 13.49 3.73
N ALA A 108 -14.47 13.08 4.33
CA ALA A 108 -15.24 13.88 5.27
C ALA A 108 -15.01 13.38 6.71
N THR A 109 -14.84 14.30 7.64
CA THR A 109 -14.69 14.04 9.08
C THR A 109 -15.50 15.09 9.86
N HIS A 110 -15.66 14.89 11.17
CA HIS A 110 -16.41 15.82 12.01
C HIS A 110 -15.70 17.18 12.24
N THR A 111 -14.38 17.27 11.95
CA THR A 111 -13.63 18.54 11.97
C THR A 111 -12.71 18.64 10.77
N GLY A 112 -12.54 19.86 10.22
CA GLY A 112 -11.62 20.12 9.11
C GLY A 112 -10.17 19.80 9.47
N GLU A 113 -9.77 20.03 10.71
CA GLU A 113 -8.42 19.71 11.20
C GLU A 113 -8.11 18.22 11.08
N LEU A 114 -9.06 17.35 11.44
CA LEU A 114 -8.90 15.91 11.34
C LEU A 114 -8.80 15.45 9.87
N ALA A 115 -9.61 16.05 8.97
CA ALA A 115 -9.52 15.79 7.52
C ALA A 115 -8.13 16.15 6.97
N ILE A 116 -7.63 17.34 7.31
CA ILE A 116 -6.29 17.81 6.93
C ILE A 116 -5.19 16.88 7.45
N ARG A 117 -5.33 16.42 8.71
CA ARG A 117 -4.36 15.50 9.32
C ARG A 117 -4.25 14.18 8.56
N PHE A 118 -5.37 13.57 8.20
CA PHE A 118 -5.36 12.33 7.42
C PHE A 118 -4.91 12.54 5.98
N GLY A 119 -5.34 13.62 5.34
CA GLY A 119 -4.87 14.00 4.01
C GLY A 119 -3.36 14.19 3.96
N ARG A 120 -2.78 14.85 4.97
CA ARG A 120 -1.34 15.04 5.11
C ARG A 120 -0.59 13.72 5.33
N LYS A 121 -1.13 12.83 6.19
CA LYS A 121 -0.56 11.49 6.38
C LYS A 121 -0.53 10.69 5.06
N ALA A 122 -1.64 10.67 4.33
CA ALA A 122 -1.72 9.98 3.05
C ALA A 122 -0.72 10.55 2.03
N LYS A 123 -0.60 11.88 1.97
CA LYS A 123 0.38 12.57 1.13
C LYS A 123 1.81 12.16 1.45
N HIS A 124 2.21 12.18 2.73
CA HIS A 124 3.55 11.76 3.16
C HIS A 124 3.85 10.30 2.82
N LEU A 125 2.85 9.41 2.95
CA LEU A 125 3.05 8.03 2.56
C LEU A 125 3.27 7.88 1.06
N ILE A 126 2.49 8.57 0.22
CA ILE A 126 2.64 8.53 -1.24
C ILE A 126 4.02 9.05 -1.69
N ASP A 127 4.59 9.98 -0.93
CA ASP A 127 5.92 10.56 -1.17
C ASP A 127 7.08 9.73 -0.57
N SER A 128 6.78 8.61 0.09
CA SER A 128 7.79 7.76 0.72
C SER A 128 8.44 6.78 -0.25
N GLU A 129 9.69 6.37 0.07
CA GLU A 129 10.42 5.37 -0.70
C GLU A 129 9.74 3.99 -0.68
N GLU A 130 9.12 3.63 0.45
CA GLU A 130 8.38 2.37 0.61
C GLU A 130 7.19 2.30 -0.34
N TYR A 131 6.47 3.41 -0.49
CA TYR A 131 5.36 3.50 -1.42
C TYR A 131 5.83 3.48 -2.88
N ALA A 132 6.92 4.18 -3.20
CA ALA A 132 7.51 4.20 -4.54
C ALA A 132 8.00 2.83 -5.00
N LYS A 133 8.39 1.93 -4.07
CA LYS A 133 8.71 0.53 -4.37
C LYS A 133 7.48 -0.27 -4.82
N ILE A 134 6.27 0.15 -4.44
CA ILE A 134 5.03 -0.56 -4.76
C ILE A 134 4.34 0.05 -5.98
N PHE A 135 4.18 1.38 -5.98
CA PHE A 135 3.45 2.13 -6.99
C PHE A 135 4.35 3.15 -7.68
N LYS A 136 4.09 3.40 -8.97
CA LYS A 136 4.78 4.45 -9.75
C LYS A 136 4.11 5.82 -9.62
N THR A 137 3.02 5.91 -8.87
CA THR A 137 2.27 7.13 -8.66
C THR A 137 3.06 8.08 -7.79
N THR A 138 3.25 9.32 -8.26
CA THR A 138 3.91 10.41 -7.54
C THR A 138 2.94 11.56 -7.33
N LEU A 139 3.29 12.47 -6.43
CA LEU A 139 2.53 13.70 -6.22
C LEU A 139 2.86 14.72 -7.30
N GLN A 140 1.86 15.53 -7.65
CA GLN A 140 2.06 16.68 -8.54
C GLN A 140 2.78 17.80 -7.77
N GLU A 141 3.84 18.38 -8.36
CA GLU A 141 4.70 19.37 -7.68
C GLU A 141 3.93 20.64 -7.25
N ASP A 142 2.96 21.06 -8.02
CA ASP A 142 2.14 22.27 -7.76
C ASP A 142 1.05 22.06 -6.71
N SER A 143 0.80 20.82 -6.29
CA SER A 143 -0.29 20.46 -5.38
C SER A 143 0.17 20.38 -3.93
N LYS A 144 0.61 21.52 -3.35
CA LYS A 144 1.17 21.57 -1.98
C LYS A 144 0.17 21.90 -0.88
N ALA A 145 -1.10 22.18 -1.21
CA ALA A 145 -2.10 22.55 -0.20
C ALA A 145 -2.40 21.38 0.76
N ALA A 146 -2.51 21.68 2.05
CA ALA A 146 -2.68 20.66 3.10
C ALA A 146 -4.04 19.92 3.02
N GLY A 147 -5.05 20.53 2.41
CA GLY A 147 -6.42 20.00 2.32
C GLY A 147 -6.81 19.44 0.96
N ARG A 148 -6.00 19.69 -0.08
CA ARG A 148 -6.22 19.18 -1.44
C ARG A 148 -4.89 18.92 -2.11
N TRP A 149 -4.70 17.73 -2.64
CA TRP A 149 -3.52 17.36 -3.40
C TRP A 149 -3.91 16.42 -4.55
N GLU A 150 -3.09 16.41 -5.58
CA GLU A 150 -3.32 15.64 -6.79
C GLU A 150 -2.08 14.79 -7.11
N THR A 151 -2.29 13.73 -7.87
CA THR A 151 -1.22 12.87 -8.39
C THR A 151 -0.80 13.32 -9.77
N SER A 152 0.41 12.97 -10.19
CA SER A 152 1.01 13.36 -11.48
C SER A 152 0.45 12.60 -12.69
N GLN A 153 -0.60 11.76 -12.53
CA GLN A 153 -1.17 10.94 -13.62
C GLN A 153 -2.66 11.23 -13.82
#